data_efb1e5bd113e69ec668d4eb084d9aeea
#
_entry.id   efb1e5bd113e69ec668d4eb084d9aeea
#
_cell.length_a   1.000
_cell.length_b   1.000
_cell.length_c   1.000
_cell.angle_alpha   90.00
_cell.angle_beta   90.00
_cell.angle_gamma   90.00
#
_symmetry.space_group_name_H-M   'P 1'
#
loop_
_entity.id
_entity.type
_entity.pdbx_description
1 polymer ?
#
loop_
_entity_poly.entity_id
_entity_poly.type
_entity_poly.pdbx_seq_one_letter_code
_entity_poly.pdbx_strand_id
1 'polypeptide(L)'
;MTVTIRKLHPHFFGEVSGVDLRNPLTPQQARDIEAGMDEYAVLLFRDQGITDEQQLAFALNFGERETSRGGTVTRKEDYRLNSGLNDVSNLGKDGKPLPRDHRTHLFNLGNCLWHSDSSFRAIPAKFSLLSARVVNPTGGNTEFADMRAAYDALEEDTKAEIEDLICEHSLIYSRGSLGFVDYSEEEKQMFKPVLQRLVRTHPVHGRKSLYLSSHAGAILGMSVPEARLLLRDLTEHATQGEFVHVHKWTVHDLVMWDNRQTMHRVRRYDQSQPRDMRRATVAGTEPTVAQQAAE
;
A
#
# COMPACT_ATOMS: atom_id res chain seq x y z
N MET A 1 17.61 -4.14 -23.61
CA MET A 1 17.48 -5.39 -22.84
C MET A 1 16.01 -5.71 -22.72
N THR A 2 15.62 -6.99 -22.76
CA THR A 2 14.23 -7.45 -22.62
C THR A 2 13.89 -7.59 -21.14
N VAL A 3 12.74 -7.08 -20.72
CA VAL A 3 12.20 -7.30 -19.37
C VAL A 3 11.83 -8.77 -19.23
N THR A 4 12.26 -9.39 -18.15
CA THR A 4 11.84 -10.76 -17.77
C THR A 4 11.40 -10.76 -16.32
N ILE A 5 10.37 -11.55 -16.01
CA ILE A 5 9.79 -11.60 -14.67
C ILE A 5 9.80 -13.05 -14.19
N ARG A 6 10.48 -13.29 -13.07
CA ARG A 6 10.52 -14.59 -12.41
C ARG A 6 9.53 -14.60 -11.24
N LYS A 7 8.57 -15.51 -11.27
CA LYS A 7 7.58 -15.68 -10.20
C LYS A 7 8.25 -16.12 -8.88
N LEU A 8 7.93 -15.48 -7.77
CA LEU A 8 8.47 -15.78 -6.44
C LEU A 8 7.46 -16.41 -5.47
N HIS A 9 6.16 -16.38 -5.80
CA HIS A 9 5.08 -16.92 -4.97
C HIS A 9 4.05 -17.65 -5.86
N PRO A 10 3.36 -18.71 -5.40
CA PRO A 10 2.41 -19.46 -6.25
C PRO A 10 1.32 -18.62 -6.90
N HIS A 11 0.84 -17.57 -6.25
CA HIS A 11 -0.29 -16.75 -6.74
C HIS A 11 0.17 -15.42 -7.37
N PHE A 12 1.21 -14.79 -6.83
CA PHE A 12 1.60 -13.41 -7.17
C PHE A 12 3.11 -13.21 -6.95
N PHE A 13 3.60 -11.97 -6.92
CA PHE A 13 4.95 -11.53 -6.61
C PHE A 13 6.00 -12.01 -7.62
N GLY A 14 6.45 -11.10 -8.47
CA GLY A 14 7.48 -11.33 -9.49
C GLY A 14 8.77 -10.57 -9.21
N GLU A 15 9.90 -11.12 -9.59
CA GLU A 15 11.19 -10.44 -9.61
C GLU A 15 11.56 -10.07 -11.04
N VAL A 16 11.79 -8.78 -11.27
CA VAL A 16 12.07 -8.21 -12.59
C VAL A 16 13.57 -8.16 -12.84
N SER A 17 13.98 -8.54 -14.04
CA SER A 17 15.33 -8.37 -14.55
C SER A 17 15.33 -7.80 -15.98
N GLY A 18 16.50 -7.37 -16.46
CA GLY A 18 16.65 -6.76 -17.81
C GLY A 18 16.30 -5.27 -17.86
N VAL A 19 16.19 -4.61 -16.70
CA VAL A 19 16.02 -3.15 -16.62
C VAL A 19 16.99 -2.54 -15.59
N ASP A 20 17.43 -1.31 -15.88
CA ASP A 20 18.20 -0.47 -14.96
C ASP A 20 17.43 0.85 -14.78
N LEU A 21 16.83 1.03 -13.60
CA LEU A 21 15.96 2.16 -13.29
C LEU A 21 16.71 3.50 -13.14
N ARG A 22 18.02 3.48 -13.23
CA ARG A 22 18.85 4.72 -13.35
C ARG A 22 18.68 5.40 -14.71
N ASN A 23 18.17 4.66 -15.69
CA ASN A 23 17.90 5.11 -17.03
C ASN A 23 16.39 5.23 -17.31
N PRO A 24 15.95 6.14 -18.17
CA PRO A 24 14.57 6.18 -18.64
C PRO A 24 14.15 4.84 -19.27
N LEU A 25 12.94 4.39 -18.98
CA LEU A 25 12.38 3.20 -19.63
C LEU A 25 12.09 3.49 -21.11
N THR A 26 12.29 2.48 -21.94
CA THR A 26 11.67 2.48 -23.27
C THR A 26 10.15 2.26 -23.13
N PRO A 27 9.34 2.71 -24.11
CA PRO A 27 7.91 2.46 -24.11
C PRO A 27 7.54 0.96 -24.03
N GLN A 28 8.38 0.07 -24.56
CA GLN A 28 8.16 -1.37 -24.48
C GLN A 28 8.42 -1.88 -23.05
N GLN A 29 9.50 -1.46 -22.40
CA GLN A 29 9.79 -1.83 -21.01
C GLN A 29 8.67 -1.37 -20.05
N ALA A 30 8.14 -0.15 -20.26
CA ALA A 30 7.02 0.34 -19.44
C ALA A 30 5.78 -0.54 -19.60
N ARG A 31 5.42 -0.92 -20.84
CA ARG A 31 4.30 -1.84 -21.10
C ARG A 31 4.53 -3.23 -20.50
N ASP A 32 5.74 -3.77 -20.63
CA ASP A 32 6.07 -5.10 -20.10
C ASP A 32 5.98 -5.13 -18.57
N ILE A 33 6.42 -4.04 -17.91
CA ILE A 33 6.31 -3.89 -16.43
C ILE A 33 4.84 -3.73 -16.04
N GLU A 34 4.05 -2.92 -16.75
CA GLU A 34 2.63 -2.73 -16.43
C GLU A 34 1.84 -4.03 -16.62
N ALA A 35 2.10 -4.80 -17.69
CA ALA A 35 1.53 -6.13 -17.87
C ALA A 35 1.96 -7.09 -16.74
N GLY A 36 3.22 -7.00 -16.29
CA GLY A 36 3.68 -7.74 -15.11
C GLY A 36 2.97 -7.34 -13.83
N MET A 37 2.60 -6.06 -13.64
CA MET A 37 1.78 -5.62 -12.51
C MET A 37 0.37 -6.22 -12.54
N ASP A 38 -0.24 -6.31 -13.72
CA ASP A 38 -1.56 -6.94 -13.89
C ASP A 38 -1.52 -8.44 -13.54
N GLU A 39 -0.45 -9.13 -13.90
CA GLU A 39 -0.28 -10.57 -13.64
C GLU A 39 0.14 -10.84 -12.19
N TYR A 40 1.21 -10.18 -11.71
CA TYR A 40 1.86 -10.51 -10.44
C TYR A 40 1.42 -9.63 -9.26
N ALA A 41 0.74 -8.52 -9.49
CA ALA A 41 0.32 -7.50 -8.51
C ALA A 41 1.45 -6.88 -7.67
N VAL A 42 2.59 -7.53 -7.50
CA VAL A 42 3.79 -7.02 -6.82
C VAL A 42 5.02 -7.38 -7.64
N LEU A 43 5.86 -6.38 -7.93
CA LEU A 43 7.12 -6.54 -8.64
C LEU A 43 8.30 -6.03 -7.82
N LEU A 44 9.34 -6.86 -7.75
CA LEU A 44 10.60 -6.57 -7.10
C LEU A 44 11.68 -6.26 -8.14
N PHE A 45 12.37 -5.16 -7.97
CA PHE A 45 13.55 -4.76 -8.73
C PHE A 45 14.74 -4.74 -7.77
N ARG A 46 15.70 -5.65 -7.98
CA ARG A 46 16.91 -5.75 -7.15
C ARG A 46 17.98 -4.78 -7.61
N ASP A 47 18.82 -4.35 -6.66
CA ASP A 47 20.03 -3.57 -6.92
C ASP A 47 19.80 -2.28 -7.75
N GLN A 48 18.73 -1.56 -7.44
CA GLN A 48 18.37 -0.31 -8.08
C GLN A 48 18.83 0.88 -7.22
N GLY A 49 20.12 1.23 -7.30
CA GLY A 49 20.69 2.39 -6.61
C GLY A 49 20.30 3.71 -7.29
N ILE A 50 19.01 4.06 -7.24
CA ILE A 50 18.41 5.22 -7.92
C ILE A 50 18.32 6.46 -7.01
N THR A 51 18.32 7.67 -7.61
CA THR A 51 18.00 8.92 -6.91
C THR A 51 16.49 9.07 -6.71
N ASP A 52 16.06 10.10 -5.98
CA ASP A 52 14.65 10.43 -5.80
C ASP A 52 13.99 10.84 -7.11
N GLU A 53 14.72 11.61 -7.95
CA GLU A 53 14.27 12.07 -9.26
C GLU A 53 14.09 10.87 -10.22
N GLN A 54 15.02 9.91 -10.20
CA GLN A 54 14.91 8.68 -11.00
C GLN A 54 13.74 7.81 -10.56
N GLN A 55 13.49 7.70 -9.24
CA GLN A 55 12.33 6.98 -8.74
C GLN A 55 11.01 7.63 -9.15
N LEU A 56 10.94 8.97 -9.12
CA LEU A 56 9.76 9.70 -9.59
C LEU A 56 9.57 9.55 -11.10
N ALA A 57 10.64 9.68 -11.88
CA ALA A 57 10.61 9.50 -13.33
C ALA A 57 10.14 8.07 -13.71
N PHE A 58 10.59 7.06 -12.96
CA PHE A 58 10.12 5.69 -13.13
C PHE A 58 8.61 5.57 -12.83
N ALA A 59 8.14 6.12 -11.71
CA ALA A 59 6.74 6.06 -11.32
C ALA A 59 5.80 6.73 -12.34
N LEU A 60 6.22 7.84 -12.95
CA LEU A 60 5.44 8.60 -13.93
C LEU A 60 5.17 7.85 -15.25
N ASN A 61 5.86 6.74 -15.52
CA ASN A 61 5.51 5.88 -16.66
C ASN A 61 4.15 5.19 -16.50
N PHE A 62 3.61 5.10 -15.28
CA PHE A 62 2.42 4.31 -14.94
C PHE A 62 1.20 5.15 -14.55
N GLY A 63 1.31 6.46 -14.61
CA GLY A 63 0.25 7.42 -14.33
C GLY A 63 0.73 8.65 -13.58
N GLU A 64 -0.20 9.51 -13.23
CA GLU A 64 0.10 10.73 -12.49
C GLU A 64 0.50 10.42 -11.04
N ARG A 65 1.36 11.27 -10.48
CA ARG A 65 1.74 11.15 -9.08
C ARG A 65 0.58 11.54 -8.17
N GLU A 66 0.32 10.71 -7.17
CA GLU A 66 -0.54 11.12 -6.06
C GLU A 66 0.13 12.28 -5.30
N THR A 67 -0.59 13.38 -5.10
CA THR A 67 -0.08 14.49 -4.30
C THR A 67 -0.03 14.08 -2.84
N SER A 68 1.14 14.18 -2.20
CA SER A 68 1.46 13.68 -0.87
C SER A 68 0.70 14.34 0.31
N ARG A 69 -0.18 15.30 0.04
CA ARG A 69 -0.94 15.99 1.07
C ARG A 69 -2.06 15.10 1.60
N GLY A 70 -2.05 14.78 2.90
CA GLY A 70 -3.17 14.20 3.61
C GLY A 70 -3.05 12.73 4.05
N GLY A 71 -1.83 12.21 4.18
CA GLY A 71 -1.60 10.86 4.75
C GLY A 71 -0.62 10.84 5.93
N THR A 72 -0.31 12.00 6.52
CA THR A 72 0.65 12.14 7.61
C THR A 72 0.23 13.25 8.57
N VAL A 73 0.64 13.11 9.82
CA VAL A 73 0.57 14.15 10.86
C VAL A 73 1.86 14.93 10.99
N THR A 74 2.86 14.67 10.15
CA THR A 74 4.11 15.45 10.10
C THR A 74 3.81 16.84 9.56
N ARG A 75 4.27 17.87 10.23
CA ARG A 75 4.13 19.25 9.77
C ARG A 75 5.02 19.50 8.56
N LYS A 76 4.62 20.40 7.69
CA LYS A 76 5.36 20.70 6.45
C LYS A 76 6.80 21.18 6.72
N GLU A 77 6.99 21.97 7.77
CA GLU A 77 8.31 22.46 8.21
C GLU A 77 9.23 21.32 8.70
N ASP A 78 8.67 20.19 9.11
CA ASP A 78 9.38 19.02 9.63
C ASP A 78 9.66 17.97 8.55
N TYR A 79 9.26 18.23 7.31
CA TYR A 79 9.53 17.29 6.21
C TYR A 79 11.04 17.15 5.97
N ARG A 80 11.51 15.91 6.01
CA ARG A 80 12.89 15.55 5.69
C ARG A 80 13.14 15.54 4.18
N LEU A 81 12.16 15.10 3.39
CA LEU A 81 12.27 14.99 1.94
C LEU A 81 11.54 16.15 1.25
N ASN A 82 12.21 16.77 0.28
CA ASN A 82 11.65 17.82 -0.58
C ASN A 82 11.43 17.32 -2.04
N SER A 83 11.75 16.05 -2.30
CA SER A 83 11.73 15.44 -3.63
C SER A 83 10.33 15.11 -4.18
N GLY A 84 9.29 15.23 -3.33
CA GLY A 84 7.94 14.80 -3.69
C GLY A 84 7.68 13.30 -3.48
N LEU A 85 8.63 12.58 -2.91
CA LEU A 85 8.45 11.24 -2.38
C LEU A 85 7.86 11.29 -0.97
N ASN A 86 7.12 10.27 -0.60
CA ASN A 86 6.70 10.05 0.78
C ASN A 86 7.86 9.48 1.60
N ASP A 87 8.10 10.09 2.75
CA ASP A 87 9.09 9.60 3.71
C ASP A 87 8.49 8.44 4.53
N VAL A 88 8.96 7.23 4.30
CA VAL A 88 8.55 6.00 5.03
C VAL A 88 9.72 5.54 5.90
N SER A 89 10.38 6.48 6.55
CA SER A 89 11.49 6.25 7.47
C SER A 89 11.08 6.37 8.93
N ASN A 90 12.01 6.03 9.83
CA ASN A 90 11.92 6.40 11.23
C ASN A 90 12.81 7.59 11.57
N LEU A 91 13.20 8.40 10.59
CA LEU A 91 14.18 9.48 10.73
C LEU A 91 13.51 10.84 10.85
N GLY A 92 14.09 11.68 11.71
CA GLY A 92 13.82 13.11 11.76
C GLY A 92 14.58 13.89 10.69
N LYS A 93 14.36 15.20 10.65
CA LYS A 93 15.00 16.13 9.71
C LYS A 93 16.53 16.16 9.84
N ASP A 94 17.04 15.85 11.02
CA ASP A 94 18.47 15.72 11.34
C ASP A 94 19.08 14.37 10.90
N GLY A 95 18.28 13.49 10.29
CA GLY A 95 18.70 12.17 9.83
C GLY A 95 18.86 11.14 10.95
N LYS A 96 18.42 11.44 12.18
CA LYS A 96 18.46 10.51 13.30
C LYS A 96 17.10 9.86 13.55
N PRO A 97 17.06 8.65 14.14
CA PRO A 97 15.80 8.03 14.53
C PRO A 97 14.98 8.93 15.46
N LEU A 98 13.68 9.04 15.17
CA LEU A 98 12.72 9.78 15.99
C LEU A 98 12.58 9.13 17.38
N PRO A 99 12.40 9.92 18.46
CA PRO A 99 12.05 9.39 19.77
C PRO A 99 10.79 8.50 19.71
N ARG A 100 10.72 7.52 20.62
CA ARG A 100 9.58 6.56 20.65
C ARG A 100 8.23 7.20 20.96
N ASP A 101 8.23 8.32 21.66
CA ASP A 101 7.06 9.12 22.00
C ASP A 101 6.76 10.24 20.99
N HIS A 102 7.57 10.36 19.94
CA HIS A 102 7.35 11.36 18.91
C HIS A 102 6.04 11.11 18.17
N ARG A 103 5.21 12.12 18.00
CA ARG A 103 3.88 12.04 17.41
C ARG A 103 3.86 11.34 16.04
N THR A 104 4.76 11.72 15.15
CA THR A 104 4.91 11.08 13.83
C THR A 104 5.26 9.60 13.95
N HIS A 105 6.15 9.23 14.89
CA HIS A 105 6.49 7.82 15.13
C HIS A 105 5.26 7.03 15.56
N LEU A 106 4.51 7.53 16.55
CA LEU A 106 3.30 6.86 17.05
C LEU A 106 2.23 6.69 15.96
N PHE A 107 2.02 7.72 15.13
CA PHE A 107 1.12 7.65 13.99
C PHE A 107 1.56 6.59 12.98
N ASN A 108 2.86 6.50 12.68
CA ASN A 108 3.43 5.58 11.70
C ASN A 108 3.39 4.11 12.14
N LEU A 109 3.18 3.81 13.43
CA LEU A 109 2.93 2.45 13.91
C LEU A 109 1.73 1.79 13.22
N GLY A 110 0.78 2.57 12.71
CA GLY A 110 -0.33 2.08 11.91
C GLY A 110 0.10 1.35 10.63
N ASN A 111 1.32 1.55 10.13
CA ASN A 111 1.85 0.81 8.99
C ASN A 111 2.19 -0.65 9.32
N CYS A 112 2.18 -1.03 10.61
CA CYS A 112 2.27 -2.43 11.05
C CYS A 112 0.93 -3.18 10.94
N LEU A 113 -0.18 -2.49 10.71
CA LEU A 113 -1.47 -3.10 10.40
C LEU A 113 -1.55 -3.43 8.91
N TRP A 114 -2.30 -4.48 8.56
CA TRP A 114 -2.61 -4.78 7.17
C TRP A 114 -3.41 -3.65 6.51
N HIS A 115 -2.92 -3.12 5.41
CA HIS A 115 -3.57 -1.99 4.73
C HIS A 115 -3.28 -1.95 3.23
N SER A 116 -4.16 -1.26 2.51
CA SER A 116 -3.91 -0.77 1.15
C SER A 116 -3.63 0.73 1.23
N ASP A 117 -2.60 1.21 0.52
CA ASP A 117 -2.25 2.62 0.53
C ASP A 117 -3.38 3.48 -0.02
N SER A 118 -3.55 4.64 0.60
CA SER A 118 -4.52 5.68 0.18
C SER A 118 -5.97 5.23 0.09
N SER A 119 -6.34 4.06 0.65
CA SER A 119 -7.74 3.62 0.70
C SER A 119 -8.64 4.57 1.50
N PHE A 120 -8.05 5.43 2.32
CA PHE A 120 -8.71 6.53 3.06
C PHE A 120 -8.90 7.80 2.21
N ARG A 121 -8.69 7.74 0.90
CA ARG A 121 -8.98 8.81 -0.06
C ARG A 121 -10.15 8.42 -0.96
N ALA A 122 -10.96 9.38 -1.37
CA ALA A 122 -12.10 9.13 -2.26
C ALA A 122 -11.66 8.44 -3.56
N ILE A 123 -10.54 8.87 -4.14
CA ILE A 123 -9.84 8.19 -5.24
C ILE A 123 -8.58 7.54 -4.65
N PRO A 124 -8.56 6.21 -4.46
CA PRO A 124 -7.42 5.53 -3.86
C PRO A 124 -6.26 5.38 -4.84
N ALA A 125 -5.07 5.07 -4.32
CA ALA A 125 -3.88 4.88 -5.14
C ALA A 125 -3.99 3.68 -6.09
N LYS A 126 -3.39 3.81 -7.30
CA LYS A 126 -3.15 2.70 -8.23
C LYS A 126 -1.94 1.89 -7.76
N PHE A 127 -0.75 2.47 -7.84
CA PHE A 127 0.49 1.79 -7.50
C PHE A 127 1.26 2.53 -6.41
N SER A 128 1.98 1.77 -5.60
CA SER A 128 3.01 2.28 -4.70
C SER A 128 4.36 1.68 -5.06
N LEU A 129 5.42 2.49 -4.99
CA LEU A 129 6.79 2.13 -5.32
C LEU A 129 7.70 2.52 -4.16
N LEU A 130 8.17 1.55 -3.40
CA LEU A 130 9.00 1.75 -2.21
C LEU A 130 10.44 1.33 -2.48
N SER A 131 11.39 2.24 -2.30
CA SER A 131 12.81 1.95 -2.42
C SER A 131 13.50 1.93 -1.06
N ALA A 132 14.45 1.01 -0.89
CA ALA A 132 15.25 0.87 0.32
C ALA A 132 16.58 1.61 0.20
N ARG A 133 16.78 2.64 1.03
CA ARG A 133 18.05 3.40 1.14
C ARG A 133 18.89 2.91 2.31
N VAL A 134 18.26 2.68 3.46
CA VAL A 134 18.86 2.08 4.66
C VAL A 134 17.88 1.06 5.21
N VAL A 135 18.36 -0.16 5.47
CA VAL A 135 17.56 -1.25 6.03
C VAL A 135 18.08 -1.66 7.40
N ASN A 136 17.18 -2.11 8.26
CA ASN A 136 17.60 -2.66 9.56
C ASN A 136 18.26 -4.03 9.36
N PRO A 137 19.25 -4.37 10.17
CA PRO A 137 19.91 -5.68 10.08
C PRO A 137 18.95 -6.84 10.43
N THR A 138 17.94 -6.57 11.26
CA THR A 138 16.92 -7.55 11.66
C THR A 138 15.53 -6.94 11.69
N GLY A 139 14.53 -7.68 11.23
CA GLY A 139 13.14 -7.21 11.16
C GLY A 139 12.88 -6.23 10.01
N GLY A 140 11.78 -5.49 10.07
CA GLY A 140 11.41 -4.50 9.07
C GLY A 140 11.01 -5.07 7.71
N ASN A 141 10.83 -6.39 7.60
CA ASN A 141 10.29 -7.03 6.41
C ASN A 141 8.90 -6.47 6.08
N THR A 142 8.57 -6.44 4.79
CA THR A 142 7.21 -6.12 4.37
C THR A 142 6.51 -7.40 3.95
N GLU A 143 5.32 -7.63 4.49
CA GLU A 143 4.43 -8.69 4.07
C GLU A 143 3.42 -8.12 3.07
N PHE A 144 3.20 -8.86 1.99
CA PHE A 144 2.19 -8.57 0.97
C PHE A 144 1.20 -9.72 0.93
N ALA A 145 -0.10 -9.42 0.78
CA ALA A 145 -1.16 -10.40 0.68
C ALA A 145 -1.92 -10.22 -0.64
N ASP A 146 -2.16 -11.31 -1.38
CA ASP A 146 -2.90 -11.31 -2.64
C ASP A 146 -4.41 -11.36 -2.38
N MET A 147 -5.07 -10.23 -2.52
CA MET A 147 -6.51 -10.08 -2.28
C MET A 147 -7.36 -10.75 -3.37
N ARG A 148 -6.78 -11.05 -4.54
CA ARG A 148 -7.45 -11.80 -5.63
C ARG A 148 -7.56 -13.26 -5.26
N ALA A 149 -6.44 -13.89 -4.89
CA ALA A 149 -6.41 -15.29 -4.47
C ALA A 149 -7.25 -15.51 -3.22
N ALA A 150 -7.22 -14.56 -2.27
CA ALA A 150 -8.06 -14.60 -1.11
C ALA A 150 -9.57 -14.50 -1.45
N TYR A 151 -9.97 -13.63 -2.39
CA TYR A 151 -11.36 -13.57 -2.86
C TYR A 151 -11.78 -14.87 -3.55
N ASP A 152 -10.96 -15.40 -4.46
CA ASP A 152 -11.26 -16.64 -5.19
C ASP A 152 -11.48 -17.83 -4.26
N ALA A 153 -10.78 -17.88 -3.11
CA ALA A 153 -10.86 -18.94 -2.11
C ALA A 153 -12.04 -18.82 -1.13
N LEU A 154 -12.82 -17.73 -1.19
CA LEU A 154 -14.04 -17.62 -0.37
C LEU A 154 -15.13 -18.56 -0.87
N GLU A 155 -15.97 -19.01 0.05
CA GLU A 155 -17.21 -19.72 -0.27
C GLU A 155 -18.18 -18.83 -1.06
N GLU A 156 -18.98 -19.40 -1.97
CA GLU A 156 -19.88 -18.65 -2.84
C GLU A 156 -20.92 -17.83 -2.06
N ASP A 157 -21.43 -18.36 -0.93
CA ASP A 157 -22.38 -17.65 -0.06
C ASP A 157 -21.73 -16.39 0.53
N THR A 158 -20.46 -16.47 0.95
CA THR A 158 -19.71 -15.32 1.45
C THR A 158 -19.45 -14.30 0.32
N LYS A 159 -19.09 -14.76 -0.88
CA LYS A 159 -18.92 -13.86 -2.05
C LYS A 159 -20.21 -13.10 -2.34
N ALA A 160 -21.36 -13.80 -2.34
CA ALA A 160 -22.67 -13.20 -2.57
C ALA A 160 -23.04 -12.18 -1.48
N GLU A 161 -22.74 -12.49 -0.21
CA GLU A 161 -22.99 -11.58 0.93
C GLU A 161 -22.21 -10.26 0.79
N ILE A 162 -20.94 -10.32 0.38
CA ILE A 162 -20.03 -9.15 0.41
C ILE A 162 -20.00 -8.35 -0.89
N GLU A 163 -20.58 -8.81 -1.97
CA GLU A 163 -20.40 -8.29 -3.34
C GLU A 163 -20.67 -6.79 -3.45
N ASP A 164 -21.77 -6.33 -2.84
CA ASP A 164 -22.21 -4.94 -2.93
C ASP A 164 -21.92 -4.09 -1.70
N LEU A 165 -21.19 -4.65 -0.73
CA LEU A 165 -20.92 -3.93 0.50
C LEU A 165 -20.01 -2.73 0.27
N ILE A 166 -20.34 -1.63 0.94
CA ILE A 166 -19.57 -0.38 0.92
C ILE A 166 -19.05 -0.10 2.34
N CYS A 167 -17.75 0.05 2.44
CA CYS A 167 -17.03 0.30 3.69
C CYS A 167 -16.68 1.78 3.85
N GLU A 168 -16.65 2.27 5.08
CA GLU A 168 -16.05 3.54 5.45
C GLU A 168 -14.59 3.32 5.81
N HIS A 169 -13.66 3.96 5.08
CA HIS A 169 -12.23 3.94 5.34
C HIS A 169 -11.75 5.24 5.97
N SER A 170 -11.02 5.15 7.09
CA SER A 170 -10.53 6.31 7.84
C SER A 170 -9.16 6.05 8.48
N LEU A 171 -8.25 7.03 8.34
CA LEU A 171 -6.99 7.03 9.09
C LEU A 171 -7.25 7.16 10.60
N ILE A 172 -8.24 7.96 11.01
CA ILE A 172 -8.61 8.13 12.42
C ILE A 172 -9.00 6.79 13.02
N TYR A 173 -9.80 5.99 12.31
CA TYR A 173 -10.20 4.68 12.79
C TYR A 173 -8.99 3.75 12.96
N SER A 174 -8.17 3.59 11.93
CA SER A 174 -7.04 2.65 11.97
C SER A 174 -5.99 3.01 13.02
N ARG A 175 -5.69 4.30 13.20
CA ARG A 175 -4.74 4.76 14.22
C ARG A 175 -5.38 4.71 15.61
N GLY A 176 -6.68 5.02 15.72
CA GLY A 176 -7.46 4.91 16.94
C GLY A 176 -7.51 3.48 17.48
N SER A 177 -7.53 2.47 16.61
CA SER A 177 -7.46 1.05 17.02
C SER A 177 -6.15 0.69 17.73
N LEU A 178 -5.08 1.48 17.52
CA LEU A 178 -3.81 1.41 18.24
C LEU A 178 -3.70 2.39 19.42
N GLY A 179 -4.77 3.15 19.69
CA GLY A 179 -4.79 4.15 20.77
C GLY A 179 -4.27 5.54 20.39
N PHE A 180 -3.96 5.79 19.10
CA PHE A 180 -3.57 7.14 18.67
C PHE A 180 -4.81 7.99 18.40
N VAL A 181 -5.01 9.04 19.20
CA VAL A 181 -6.19 9.92 19.15
C VAL A 181 -5.81 11.41 19.09
N ASP A 182 -4.53 11.72 19.01
CA ASP A 182 -3.99 13.08 19.02
C ASP A 182 -4.09 13.72 17.62
N TYR A 183 -5.28 14.26 17.31
CA TYR A 183 -5.57 14.95 16.06
C TYR A 183 -6.02 16.39 16.30
N SER A 184 -5.48 17.33 15.52
CA SER A 184 -6.04 18.67 15.40
C SER A 184 -7.41 18.65 14.70
N GLU A 185 -8.18 19.73 14.83
CA GLU A 185 -9.47 19.83 14.12
C GLU A 185 -9.28 19.85 12.59
N GLU A 186 -8.19 20.44 12.10
CA GLU A 186 -7.83 20.42 10.68
C GLU A 186 -7.55 19.00 10.21
N GLU A 187 -6.79 18.21 10.97
CA GLU A 187 -6.51 16.81 10.67
C GLU A 187 -7.76 15.94 10.71
N LYS A 188 -8.68 16.16 11.65
CA LYS A 188 -9.98 15.47 11.70
C LYS A 188 -10.81 15.75 10.45
N GLN A 189 -10.79 16.97 9.93
CA GLN A 189 -11.45 17.31 8.67
C GLN A 189 -10.75 16.66 7.47
N MET A 190 -9.40 16.65 7.45
CA MET A 190 -8.60 16.05 6.39
C MET A 190 -8.77 14.52 6.33
N PHE A 191 -8.92 13.87 7.47
CA PHE A 191 -9.01 12.41 7.60
C PHE A 191 -10.46 11.91 7.75
N LYS A 192 -11.45 12.70 7.31
CA LYS A 192 -12.84 12.24 7.27
C LYS A 192 -12.96 10.91 6.55
N PRO A 193 -13.84 10.00 7.03
CA PRO A 193 -14.10 8.74 6.36
C PRO A 193 -14.50 8.94 4.89
N VAL A 194 -14.08 8.02 4.06
CA VAL A 194 -14.46 7.93 2.64
C VAL A 194 -15.06 6.56 2.35
N LEU A 195 -15.91 6.49 1.33
CA LEU A 195 -16.58 5.26 0.95
C LEU A 195 -15.75 4.48 -0.07
N GLN A 196 -15.64 3.16 0.16
CA GLN A 196 -14.95 2.23 -0.73
C GLN A 196 -15.78 0.96 -0.88
N ARG A 197 -15.84 0.37 -2.09
CA ARG A 197 -16.38 -0.97 -2.26
C ARG A 197 -15.52 -2.00 -1.54
N LEU A 198 -16.15 -3.01 -0.90
CA LEU A 198 -15.43 -4.12 -0.27
C LEU A 198 -14.87 -5.10 -1.31
N VAL A 199 -15.59 -5.31 -2.41
CA VAL A 199 -15.15 -6.09 -3.56
C VAL A 199 -14.89 -5.16 -4.73
N ARG A 200 -13.72 -5.30 -5.38
CA ARG A 200 -13.32 -4.54 -6.56
C ARG A 200 -13.11 -5.46 -7.74
N THR A 201 -13.56 -5.01 -8.91
CA THR A 201 -13.22 -5.63 -10.20
C THR A 201 -12.04 -4.89 -10.82
N HIS A 202 -10.99 -5.62 -11.20
CA HIS A 202 -9.82 -5.00 -11.82
C HIS A 202 -10.15 -4.53 -13.24
N PRO A 203 -9.83 -3.28 -13.62
CA PRO A 203 -10.29 -2.69 -14.89
C PRO A 203 -9.66 -3.31 -16.14
N VAL A 204 -8.52 -4.02 -16.02
CA VAL A 204 -7.82 -4.60 -17.17
C VAL A 204 -8.22 -6.05 -17.40
N HIS A 205 -8.16 -6.89 -16.37
CA HIS A 205 -8.37 -8.35 -16.51
C HIS A 205 -9.68 -8.84 -15.92
N GLY A 206 -10.51 -7.97 -15.32
CA GLY A 206 -11.83 -8.33 -14.82
C GLY A 206 -11.88 -9.21 -13.55
N ARG A 207 -10.73 -9.63 -13.00
CA ARG A 207 -10.68 -10.46 -11.79
C ARG A 207 -11.08 -9.65 -10.56
N LYS A 208 -11.89 -10.24 -9.70
CA LYS A 208 -12.30 -9.63 -8.44
C LYS A 208 -11.23 -9.75 -7.35
N SER A 209 -11.24 -8.83 -6.41
CA SER A 209 -10.36 -8.82 -5.25
C SER A 209 -11.08 -8.22 -4.04
N LEU A 210 -10.74 -8.69 -2.85
CA LEU A 210 -11.12 -8.04 -1.60
C LEU A 210 -10.40 -6.69 -1.49
N TYR A 211 -11.13 -5.62 -1.17
CA TYR A 211 -10.53 -4.31 -0.92
C TYR A 211 -10.55 -4.00 0.57
N LEU A 212 -9.81 -4.81 1.31
CA LEU A 212 -9.63 -4.71 2.76
C LEU A 212 -8.52 -3.72 3.12
N SER A 213 -8.64 -3.17 4.31
CA SER A 213 -7.60 -2.34 4.92
C SER A 213 -7.92 -2.16 6.40
N SER A 214 -6.92 -1.99 7.26
CA SER A 214 -7.12 -1.53 8.64
C SER A 214 -7.85 -0.19 8.74
N HIS A 215 -7.97 0.54 7.62
CA HIS A 215 -8.74 1.78 7.56
C HIS A 215 -10.26 1.53 7.51
N ALA A 216 -10.73 0.35 7.09
CA ALA A 216 -12.13 0.00 7.05
C ALA A 216 -12.67 -0.22 8.47
N GLY A 217 -13.55 0.67 8.93
CA GLY A 217 -14.06 0.68 10.31
C GLY A 217 -15.56 0.50 10.45
N ALA A 218 -16.30 0.65 9.35
CA ALA A 218 -17.75 0.47 9.28
C ALA A 218 -18.17 -0.01 7.89
N ILE A 219 -19.35 -0.59 7.79
CA ILE A 219 -20.01 -0.98 6.53
C ILE A 219 -21.40 -0.32 6.52
N LEU A 220 -21.78 0.29 5.41
CA LEU A 220 -23.09 0.95 5.30
C LEU A 220 -24.22 -0.06 5.46
N GLY A 221 -25.20 0.29 6.29
CA GLY A 221 -26.35 -0.58 6.57
C GLY A 221 -26.12 -1.66 7.63
N MET A 222 -24.89 -1.82 8.16
CA MET A 222 -24.59 -2.74 9.26
C MET A 222 -24.37 -2.02 10.59
N SER A 223 -24.65 -2.68 11.70
CA SER A 223 -24.18 -2.19 12.99
C SER A 223 -22.65 -2.25 13.06
N VAL A 224 -22.05 -1.30 13.79
CA VAL A 224 -20.58 -1.24 13.91
C VAL A 224 -19.95 -2.53 14.43
N PRO A 225 -20.52 -3.23 15.45
CA PRO A 225 -19.96 -4.52 15.91
C PRO A 225 -19.99 -5.60 14.82
N GLU A 226 -21.10 -5.76 14.08
CA GLU A 226 -21.25 -6.75 13.00
C GLU A 226 -20.26 -6.44 11.86
N ALA A 227 -20.21 -5.18 11.41
CA ALA A 227 -19.28 -4.75 10.36
C ALA A 227 -17.82 -5.05 10.73
N ARG A 228 -17.44 -4.76 11.96
CA ARG A 228 -16.05 -5.00 12.43
C ARG A 228 -15.72 -6.47 12.58
N LEU A 229 -16.69 -7.29 12.97
CA LEU A 229 -16.51 -8.74 13.05
C LEU A 229 -16.30 -9.32 11.64
N LEU A 230 -17.17 -8.99 10.69
CA LEU A 230 -17.04 -9.42 9.29
C LEU A 230 -15.70 -8.97 8.68
N LEU A 231 -15.30 -7.68 8.82
CA LEU A 231 -14.04 -7.16 8.32
C LEU A 231 -12.83 -7.85 8.95
N ARG A 232 -12.91 -8.23 10.22
CA ARG A 232 -11.88 -9.00 10.91
C ARG A 232 -11.77 -10.40 10.33
N ASP A 233 -12.87 -11.12 10.20
CA ASP A 233 -12.91 -12.50 9.72
C ASP A 233 -12.39 -12.57 8.27
N LEU A 234 -12.81 -11.63 7.41
CA LEU A 234 -12.27 -11.51 6.05
C LEU A 234 -10.76 -11.17 6.04
N THR A 235 -10.29 -10.34 6.98
CA THR A 235 -8.86 -10.01 7.06
C THR A 235 -8.05 -11.22 7.55
N GLU A 236 -8.55 -11.98 8.53
CA GLU A 236 -7.91 -13.22 9.01
C GLU A 236 -7.84 -14.25 7.89
N HIS A 237 -8.91 -14.44 7.11
CA HIS A 237 -8.92 -15.28 5.92
C HIS A 237 -7.88 -14.80 4.88
N ALA A 238 -7.94 -13.53 4.49
CA ALA A 238 -7.11 -12.99 3.41
C ALA A 238 -5.62 -12.86 3.74
N THR A 239 -5.24 -13.06 4.99
CA THR A 239 -3.85 -12.98 5.45
C THR A 239 -3.29 -14.30 5.96
N GLN A 240 -3.90 -15.42 5.56
CA GLN A 240 -3.34 -16.75 5.76
C GLN A 240 -2.06 -16.93 4.95
N GLY A 241 -1.18 -17.82 5.42
CA GLY A 241 0.17 -17.98 4.88
C GLY A 241 0.23 -18.27 3.38
N GLU A 242 -0.78 -18.93 2.84
CA GLU A 242 -0.89 -19.26 1.41
C GLU A 242 -1.10 -18.04 0.50
N PHE A 243 -1.64 -16.95 1.02
CA PHE A 243 -1.84 -15.69 0.29
C PHE A 243 -0.75 -14.66 0.55
N VAL A 244 0.22 -14.95 1.43
CA VAL A 244 1.19 -13.97 1.94
C VAL A 244 2.61 -14.26 1.47
N HIS A 245 3.23 -13.25 0.85
CA HIS A 245 4.67 -13.23 0.58
C HIS A 245 5.39 -12.30 1.55
N VAL A 246 6.50 -12.77 2.11
CA VAL A 246 7.36 -11.99 3.03
C VAL A 246 8.59 -11.50 2.29
N HIS A 247 8.63 -10.20 1.98
CA HIS A 247 9.80 -9.58 1.37
C HIS A 247 10.82 -9.16 2.45
N LYS A 248 12.03 -9.70 2.35
CA LYS A 248 13.20 -9.29 3.13
C LYS A 248 13.99 -8.26 2.33
N TRP A 249 14.03 -7.04 2.86
CA TRP A 249 14.67 -5.92 2.18
C TRP A 249 16.19 -6.07 2.12
N THR A 250 16.74 -5.74 0.97
CA THR A 250 18.16 -5.44 0.75
C THR A 250 18.29 -3.98 0.34
N VAL A 251 19.37 -3.32 0.70
CA VAL A 251 19.64 -1.93 0.25
C VAL A 251 19.60 -1.91 -1.29
N HIS A 252 18.98 -0.87 -1.86
CA HIS A 252 18.72 -0.70 -3.29
C HIS A 252 17.62 -1.60 -3.88
N ASP A 253 16.87 -2.36 -3.08
CA ASP A 253 15.62 -2.94 -3.56
C ASP A 253 14.60 -1.83 -3.85
N LEU A 254 13.84 -1.99 -4.94
CA LEU A 254 12.58 -1.29 -5.17
C LEU A 254 11.48 -2.32 -5.32
N VAL A 255 10.40 -2.15 -4.56
CA VAL A 255 9.18 -2.97 -4.69
C VAL A 255 8.05 -2.07 -5.15
N MET A 256 7.36 -2.50 -6.21
CA MET A 256 6.16 -1.87 -6.76
C MET A 256 4.97 -2.79 -6.52
N TRP A 257 3.85 -2.26 -6.01
CA TRP A 257 2.63 -3.05 -5.78
C TRP A 257 1.36 -2.33 -6.20
N ASP A 258 0.37 -3.13 -6.56
CA ASP A 258 -0.96 -2.67 -6.94
C ASP A 258 -1.88 -2.63 -5.72
N ASN A 259 -2.24 -1.43 -5.29
CA ASN A 259 -3.12 -1.20 -4.15
C ASN A 259 -4.57 -1.64 -4.39
N ARG A 260 -4.92 -1.92 -5.64
CA ARG A 260 -6.26 -2.40 -6.01
C ARG A 260 -6.44 -3.88 -5.71
N GLN A 261 -5.33 -4.64 -5.59
CA GLN A 261 -5.30 -6.10 -5.55
C GLN A 261 -4.50 -6.66 -4.37
N THR A 262 -3.82 -5.80 -3.58
CA THR A 262 -2.96 -6.26 -2.48
C THR A 262 -3.16 -5.46 -1.22
N MET A 263 -2.99 -6.13 -0.07
CA MET A 263 -2.66 -5.47 1.20
C MET A 263 -1.20 -5.69 1.53
N HIS A 264 -0.67 -4.82 2.38
CA HIS A 264 0.68 -4.99 2.89
C HIS A 264 0.80 -4.48 4.32
N ARG A 265 1.87 -4.89 5.02
CA ARG A 265 2.26 -4.35 6.32
C ARG A 265 3.76 -4.46 6.54
N VAL A 266 4.34 -3.56 7.34
CA VAL A 266 5.71 -3.72 7.83
C VAL A 266 5.72 -4.52 9.12
N ARG A 267 6.71 -5.42 9.27
CA ARG A 267 6.97 -6.12 10.52
C ARG A 267 7.83 -5.26 11.44
N ARG A 268 7.73 -5.51 12.74
CA ARG A 268 8.51 -4.79 13.75
C ARG A 268 10.01 -4.87 13.47
N TYR A 269 10.73 -3.81 13.78
CA TYR A 269 12.18 -3.69 13.70
C TYR A 269 12.69 -2.83 14.86
N ASP A 270 13.99 -2.79 15.08
CA ASP A 270 14.58 -1.92 16.10
C ASP A 270 14.50 -0.45 15.68
N GLN A 271 13.62 0.28 16.32
CA GLN A 271 13.37 1.70 16.04
C GLN A 271 14.53 2.63 16.46
N SER A 272 15.50 2.13 17.24
CA SER A 272 16.70 2.88 17.58
C SER A 272 17.74 2.90 16.45
N GLN A 273 17.58 2.01 15.45
CA GLN A 273 18.44 1.92 14.27
C GLN A 273 17.79 2.67 13.10
N PRO A 274 18.58 3.36 12.28
CA PRO A 274 18.06 4.09 11.13
C PRO A 274 17.42 3.13 10.09
N ARG A 275 16.26 3.54 9.58
CA ARG A 275 15.59 2.92 8.43
C ARG A 275 15.15 4.04 7.49
N ASP A 276 15.68 4.07 6.26
CA ASP A 276 15.31 5.06 5.24
C ASP A 276 14.68 4.35 4.04
N MET A 277 13.37 4.50 3.92
CA MET A 277 12.57 4.02 2.80
C MET A 277 11.84 5.21 2.17
N ARG A 278 11.77 5.22 0.84
CA ARG A 278 11.15 6.34 0.10
C ARG A 278 10.10 5.80 -0.86
N ARG A 279 8.89 6.37 -0.80
CA ARG A 279 7.76 5.89 -1.60
C ARG A 279 7.29 6.93 -2.61
N ALA A 280 7.25 6.54 -3.89
CA ALA A 280 6.41 7.17 -4.89
C ALA A 280 5.04 6.51 -4.89
N THR A 281 3.97 7.27 -5.14
CA THR A 281 2.61 6.75 -5.26
C THR A 281 2.00 7.26 -6.55
N VAL A 282 1.49 6.33 -7.37
CA VAL A 282 0.73 6.63 -8.59
C VAL A 282 -0.74 6.73 -8.22
N ALA A 283 -1.38 7.82 -8.62
CA ALA A 283 -2.78 8.07 -8.33
C ALA A 283 -3.70 7.07 -9.05
N GLY A 284 -4.83 6.76 -8.44
CA GLY A 284 -5.96 6.15 -9.13
C GLY A 284 -6.69 7.16 -10.02
N THR A 285 -7.62 6.68 -10.81
CA THR A 285 -8.36 7.50 -11.79
C THR A 285 -9.80 7.79 -11.37
N GLU A 286 -10.38 6.95 -10.50
CA GLU A 286 -11.80 7.03 -10.13
C GLU A 286 -12.08 6.51 -8.71
N PRO A 287 -13.16 6.96 -8.06
CA PRO A 287 -13.65 6.38 -6.81
C PRO A 287 -14.11 4.93 -7.02
N THR A 288 -13.87 4.05 -6.04
CA THR A 288 -14.32 2.64 -6.13
C THR A 288 -15.84 2.52 -6.20
N VAL A 289 -16.56 3.41 -5.54
CA VAL A 289 -18.03 3.43 -5.51
C VAL A 289 -18.65 3.86 -6.85
N ALA A 290 -17.86 4.39 -7.79
CA ALA A 290 -18.30 4.65 -9.16
C ALA A 290 -18.28 3.40 -10.05
N GLN A 291 -17.61 2.32 -9.64
CA GLN A 291 -17.62 1.04 -10.34
C GLN A 291 -19.05 0.45 -10.24
N GLN A 292 -19.68 0.21 -11.36
CA GLN A 292 -20.95 -0.53 -11.39
C GLN A 292 -20.70 -1.98 -10.94
N ALA A 293 -21.68 -2.57 -10.23
CA ALA A 293 -21.68 -4.01 -10.06
C ALA A 293 -21.62 -4.64 -11.47
N ALA A 294 -20.76 -5.63 -11.66
CA ALA A 294 -20.75 -6.36 -12.93
C ALA A 294 -22.12 -7.04 -13.09
N GLU A 295 -22.85 -6.72 -14.19
CA GLU A 295 -24.08 -7.38 -14.56
C GLU A 295 -23.89 -8.87 -14.81
#